data_9c894b72b1849d3008922152c032d948
#
_entry.id   9c894b72b1849d3008922152c032d948
#
_cell.length_a   1.000
_cell.length_b   1.000
_cell.length_c   1.000
_cell.angle_alpha   90.00
_cell.angle_beta   90.00
_cell.angle_gamma   90.00
#
_symmetry.space_group_name_H-M   'P 1'
#
loop_
_entity.id
_entity.type
_entity.pdbx_description
1 polymer ?
#
loop_
_entity_poly.entity_id
_entity_poly.type
_entity_poly.pdbx_seq_one_letter_code
_entity_poly.pdbx_strand_id
1 'polypeptide(L)'
;KNKLSFTLLGDPMIKLFYPDNIVITDSINSEVPEDAQIMALGLTTIKAHVEKNNELHSDFNGTAIITLYDKKENLETLGQGKNTPFSFEDYNSIIFSGEVPVVNGEIEVTFMVPKDINYKVGNGRLTYFIINDEETENGHGYCQSFTIGETDPDAPISAEGPVSKAYINTPNFVNGQVVDNTPIFYAHLWDEFGINTIGTGIGHDIILKLNNDPNQTYILNDHYTASMGDYKSGTVKYNLPKLSDGEYSLFFRAWSLQNISTTNELNFIVKSEAPAVIEEFTVYPTPATEYVNFYLKYDRPEDIIDIEFSVIDLAGKTLWRSTEEFQSKDATYTSRWDFNSSRPTGNGIFIAKATITTSEGAITHFAKKIIINAQ
;
A
#
# COMPACT_ATOMS: atom_id res chain seq x y z
N LYS A 1 37.76 2.10 29.59
CA LYS A 1 36.51 1.51 30.15
C LYS A 1 35.43 1.32 29.08
N ASN A 2 35.15 2.33 28.21
CA ASN A 2 34.05 2.23 27.24
C ASN A 2 34.20 1.12 26.18
N LYS A 3 35.45 0.78 25.78
CA LYS A 3 35.68 -0.28 24.77
C LYS A 3 35.20 -1.67 25.20
N LEU A 4 35.06 -1.94 26.50
CA LEU A 4 34.61 -3.21 27.07
C LEU A 4 33.10 -3.25 27.33
N SER A 5 32.39 -2.11 27.11
CA SER A 5 30.97 -1.98 27.39
C SER A 5 30.09 -2.18 26.14
N PHE A 6 30.70 -2.39 24.97
CA PHE A 6 30.00 -2.58 23.72
C PHE A 6 30.26 -3.97 23.17
N THR A 7 29.21 -4.67 22.79
CA THR A 7 29.28 -5.94 22.10
C THR A 7 28.82 -5.71 20.66
N LEU A 8 29.63 -6.13 19.68
CA LEU A 8 29.22 -6.13 18.29
C LEU A 8 28.27 -7.30 18.08
N LEU A 9 27.05 -6.99 17.68
CA LEU A 9 26.05 -7.97 17.23
C LEU A 9 26.08 -8.00 15.71
N GLY A 10 26.67 -9.04 15.12
CA GLY A 10 26.81 -9.22 13.69
C GLY A 10 28.21 -9.66 13.26
N ASP A 11 28.43 -9.74 11.97
CA ASP A 11 29.73 -10.09 11.39
C ASP A 11 30.62 -8.83 11.32
N PRO A 12 31.81 -8.81 11.99
CA PRO A 12 32.73 -7.66 11.94
C PRO A 12 33.35 -7.43 10.55
N MET A 13 33.19 -8.37 9.61
CA MET A 13 33.66 -8.26 8.23
C MET A 13 32.65 -7.58 7.30
N ILE A 14 31.42 -7.37 7.75
CA ILE A 14 30.41 -6.63 6.98
C ILE A 14 30.88 -5.19 6.80
N LYS A 15 31.06 -4.78 5.54
CA LYS A 15 31.24 -3.38 5.18
C LYS A 15 29.88 -2.71 5.06
N LEU A 16 29.73 -1.55 5.70
CA LEU A 16 28.58 -0.69 5.43
C LEU A 16 28.65 -0.25 3.96
N PHE A 17 27.55 -0.43 3.25
CA PHE A 17 27.41 0.05 1.89
C PHE A 17 27.08 1.55 1.94
N TYR A 18 27.92 2.36 1.31
CA TYR A 18 27.64 3.77 1.05
C TYR A 18 27.28 3.88 -0.43
N PRO A 19 26.08 4.37 -0.75
CA PRO A 19 25.67 4.49 -2.15
C PRO A 19 26.52 5.53 -2.88
N ASP A 20 26.89 5.21 -4.12
CA ASP A 20 27.65 6.11 -4.99
C ASP A 20 26.75 7.16 -5.68
N ASN A 21 25.43 6.92 -5.69
CA ASN A 21 24.46 7.83 -6.28
C ASN A 21 23.99 8.85 -5.25
N ILE A 22 23.99 10.13 -5.67
CA ILE A 22 23.55 11.27 -4.85
C ILE A 22 22.41 11.98 -5.57
N VAL A 23 21.37 12.39 -4.84
CA VAL A 23 20.28 13.20 -5.39
C VAL A 23 20.50 14.65 -5.05
N ILE A 24 20.49 15.50 -6.07
CA ILE A 24 20.63 16.95 -5.97
C ILE A 24 19.29 17.61 -6.32
N THR A 25 18.84 18.53 -5.46
CA THR A 25 17.63 19.33 -5.73
C THR A 25 17.99 20.48 -6.65
N ASP A 26 17.37 20.54 -7.82
CA ASP A 26 17.60 21.57 -8.84
C ASP A 26 16.76 22.82 -8.58
N SER A 27 15.46 22.60 -8.34
CA SER A 27 14.53 23.70 -8.10
C SER A 27 13.33 23.28 -7.25
N ILE A 28 12.74 24.26 -6.58
CA ILE A 28 11.45 24.19 -5.88
C ILE A 28 10.60 25.33 -6.43
N ASN A 29 9.44 25.02 -7.01
CA ASN A 29 8.55 25.99 -7.67
C ASN A 29 9.26 26.85 -8.75
N SER A 30 10.21 26.24 -9.49
CA SER A 30 11.06 26.88 -10.51
C SER A 30 12.11 27.89 -9.98
N GLU A 31 12.22 28.05 -8.67
CA GLU A 31 13.27 28.84 -8.02
C GLU A 31 14.41 27.93 -7.55
N VAL A 32 15.62 28.48 -7.44
CA VAL A 32 16.72 27.77 -6.77
C VAL A 32 16.36 27.53 -5.31
N PRO A 33 16.79 26.42 -4.68
CA PRO A 33 16.35 26.08 -3.32
C PRO A 33 16.56 27.20 -2.29
N GLU A 34 17.63 27.97 -2.39
CA GLU A 34 17.96 29.07 -1.44
C GLU A 34 16.94 30.21 -1.46
N ASP A 35 16.26 30.44 -2.58
CA ASP A 35 15.27 31.51 -2.76
C ASP A 35 13.84 30.99 -2.66
N ALA A 36 13.67 29.67 -2.57
CA ALA A 36 12.34 29.03 -2.59
C ALA A 36 11.63 29.11 -1.24
N GLN A 37 10.32 29.40 -1.30
CA GLN A 37 9.40 29.29 -0.18
C GLN A 37 8.26 28.34 -0.51
N ILE A 38 8.00 27.39 0.42
CA ILE A 38 6.86 26.46 0.36
C ILE A 38 5.78 26.99 1.30
N MET A 39 4.57 27.19 0.77
CA MET A 39 3.45 27.77 1.52
C MET A 39 2.32 26.76 1.73
N ALA A 40 1.61 26.87 2.85
CA ALA A 40 0.41 26.07 3.11
C ALA A 40 -0.63 26.24 1.99
N LEU A 41 -1.27 25.12 1.60
CA LEU A 41 -2.24 25.05 0.51
C LEU A 41 -1.70 25.43 -0.87
N GLY A 42 -0.40 25.72 -1.00
CA GLY A 42 0.27 25.98 -2.27
C GLY A 42 0.61 24.67 -2.99
N LEU A 43 0.51 24.70 -4.31
CA LEU A 43 1.01 23.61 -5.17
C LEU A 43 2.53 23.73 -5.26
N THR A 44 3.24 22.70 -4.84
CA THR A 44 4.71 22.67 -4.83
C THR A 44 5.22 21.66 -5.83
N THR A 45 6.10 22.11 -6.74
CA THR A 45 6.82 21.28 -7.69
C THR A 45 8.29 21.24 -7.32
N ILE A 46 8.86 20.05 -7.15
CA ILE A 46 10.26 19.81 -6.86
C ILE A 46 10.88 19.10 -8.07
N LYS A 47 12.01 19.61 -8.55
CA LYS A 47 12.85 18.96 -9.56
C LYS A 47 14.20 18.63 -8.94
N ALA A 48 14.68 17.43 -9.23
CA ALA A 48 15.95 16.93 -8.76
C ALA A 48 16.54 15.97 -9.79
N HIS A 49 17.84 15.71 -9.68
CA HIS A 49 18.50 14.71 -10.51
C HIS A 49 19.43 13.81 -9.70
N VAL A 50 19.77 12.68 -10.29
CA VAL A 50 20.70 11.70 -9.73
C VAL A 50 22.09 11.94 -10.30
N GLU A 51 23.07 12.13 -9.43
CA GLU A 51 24.49 12.20 -9.80
C GLU A 51 25.25 10.94 -9.40
N LYS A 52 26.20 10.54 -10.26
CA LYS A 52 27.23 9.55 -9.95
C LYS A 52 28.59 10.12 -10.37
N ASN A 53 29.54 10.19 -9.44
CA ASN A 53 30.85 10.83 -9.67
C ASN A 53 30.78 12.32 -10.11
N ASN A 54 29.82 13.07 -9.60
CA ASN A 54 29.52 14.49 -9.94
C ASN A 54 29.06 14.70 -11.40
N GLU A 55 28.50 13.71 -12.04
CA GLU A 55 27.88 13.80 -13.36
C GLU A 55 26.46 13.22 -13.32
N LEU A 56 25.55 13.75 -14.13
CA LEU A 56 24.18 13.22 -14.26
C LEU A 56 24.23 11.73 -14.62
N HIS A 57 23.60 10.91 -13.81
CA HIS A 57 23.46 9.47 -14.06
C HIS A 57 22.23 9.19 -14.92
N SER A 58 22.31 9.54 -16.22
CA SER A 58 21.19 9.44 -17.16
C SER A 58 20.66 8.01 -17.41
N ASP A 59 21.43 6.99 -17.04
CA ASP A 59 21.00 5.59 -17.17
C ASP A 59 20.21 5.09 -15.96
N PHE A 60 20.13 5.89 -14.87
CA PHE A 60 19.39 5.52 -13.68
C PHE A 60 17.88 5.67 -13.91
N ASN A 61 17.15 4.52 -13.90
CA ASN A 61 15.71 4.45 -13.90
C ASN A 61 15.26 3.65 -12.69
N GLY A 62 14.19 4.09 -12.02
CA GLY A 62 13.74 3.44 -10.80
C GLY A 62 12.72 4.27 -10.01
N THR A 63 12.75 4.14 -8.70
CA THR A 63 11.84 4.82 -7.78
C THR A 63 12.61 5.70 -6.80
N ALA A 64 12.10 6.92 -6.56
CA ALA A 64 12.52 7.81 -5.49
C ALA A 64 11.45 7.87 -4.41
N ILE A 65 11.83 7.65 -3.16
CA ILE A 65 11.02 7.98 -1.98
C ILE A 65 11.45 9.38 -1.53
N ILE A 66 10.50 10.31 -1.59
CA ILE A 66 10.73 11.72 -1.24
C ILE A 66 9.97 12.02 0.04
N THR A 67 10.64 12.62 1.03
CA THR A 67 10.00 13.06 2.26
C THR A 67 10.36 14.52 2.54
N LEU A 68 9.33 15.35 2.65
CA LEU A 68 9.42 16.76 3.06
C LEU A 68 9.02 16.89 4.52
N TYR A 69 9.93 17.39 5.32
CA TYR A 69 9.71 17.69 6.74
C TYR A 69 9.47 19.19 6.93
N ASP A 70 8.57 19.50 7.85
CA ASP A 70 8.40 20.86 8.36
C ASP A 70 9.67 21.30 9.14
N LYS A 71 9.61 22.43 9.78
CA LYS A 71 10.68 22.98 10.60
C LYS A 71 10.98 22.08 11.80
N LYS A 72 12.20 22.19 12.32
CA LYS A 72 12.56 21.54 13.59
C LYS A 72 11.63 21.96 14.72
N GLU A 73 11.29 21.00 15.56
CA GLU A 73 10.53 21.18 16.78
C GLU A 73 11.38 20.83 18.00
N ASN A 74 11.10 21.52 19.12
CA ASN A 74 11.70 21.16 20.39
C ASN A 74 10.98 19.96 20.99
N LEU A 75 11.70 18.87 21.15
CA LEU A 75 11.23 17.63 21.75
C LEU A 75 11.91 17.40 23.09
N GLU A 76 11.26 16.66 23.98
CA GLU A 76 11.83 16.27 25.26
C GLU A 76 11.81 14.75 25.43
N THR A 77 12.89 14.19 25.95
CA THR A 77 12.91 12.79 26.35
C THR A 77 12.01 12.54 27.56
N LEU A 78 11.51 11.32 27.71
CA LEU A 78 10.56 10.97 28.81
C LEU A 78 11.15 11.06 30.23
N GLY A 79 12.47 11.23 30.38
CA GLY A 79 13.10 11.34 31.68
C GLY A 79 12.89 10.10 32.56
N GLN A 80 13.22 8.92 32.10
CA GLN A 80 12.99 7.66 32.83
C GLN A 80 13.95 7.52 34.02
N GLY A 81 13.43 7.02 35.16
CA GLY A 81 14.19 6.76 36.37
C GLY A 81 14.58 8.03 37.11
N LYS A 82 15.89 8.24 37.32
CA LYS A 82 16.46 9.44 38.01
C LYS A 82 16.93 10.51 37.01
N ASN A 83 16.76 10.30 35.73
CA ASN A 83 17.20 11.22 34.69
C ASN A 83 16.16 12.33 34.51
N THR A 84 16.62 13.58 34.45
CA THR A 84 15.77 14.70 34.02
C THR A 84 15.48 14.60 32.52
N PRO A 85 14.30 15.07 32.08
CA PRO A 85 14.05 15.24 30.66
C PRO A 85 15.14 16.05 29.97
N PHE A 86 15.52 15.62 28.76
CA PHE A 86 16.50 16.31 27.93
C PHE A 86 15.80 16.88 26.72
N SER A 87 15.96 18.19 26.50
CA SER A 87 15.39 18.88 25.34
C SER A 87 16.35 18.81 24.14
N PHE A 88 15.82 18.52 22.97
CA PHE A 88 16.55 18.48 21.71
C PHE A 88 15.64 18.93 20.55
N GLU A 89 16.24 19.33 19.44
CA GLU A 89 15.52 19.72 18.24
C GLU A 89 15.58 18.59 17.19
N ASP A 90 14.44 18.26 16.59
CA ASP A 90 14.39 17.31 15.49
C ASP A 90 13.28 17.65 14.51
N TYR A 91 13.35 17.07 13.29
CA TYR A 91 12.31 17.13 12.26
C TYR A 91 11.28 16.04 12.53
N ASN A 92 10.18 16.40 13.19
CA ASN A 92 9.17 15.46 13.63
C ASN A 92 7.90 15.46 12.73
N SER A 93 7.62 16.61 12.11
CA SER A 93 6.40 16.80 11.30
C SER A 93 6.69 16.59 9.82
N ILE A 94 6.07 15.57 9.21
CA ILE A 94 6.17 15.31 7.77
C ILE A 94 5.06 16.09 7.06
N ILE A 95 5.39 16.84 6.02
CA ILE A 95 4.45 17.57 5.15
C ILE A 95 4.03 16.71 3.96
N PHE A 96 4.98 15.97 3.40
CA PHE A 96 4.75 15.09 2.24
C PHE A 96 5.67 13.89 2.33
N SER A 97 5.16 12.73 1.99
CA SER A 97 5.95 11.52 1.73
C SER A 97 5.30 10.74 0.59
N GLY A 98 6.09 10.36 -0.42
CA GLY A 98 5.57 9.64 -1.58
C GLY A 98 6.64 9.00 -2.43
N GLU A 99 6.21 8.02 -3.23
CA GLU A 99 7.03 7.35 -4.24
C GLU A 99 6.85 8.02 -5.59
N VAL A 100 7.94 8.30 -6.28
CA VAL A 100 7.99 9.03 -7.55
C VAL A 100 8.92 8.29 -8.52
N PRO A 101 8.57 8.16 -9.80
CA PRO A 101 9.47 7.54 -10.77
C PRO A 101 10.72 8.40 -10.97
N VAL A 102 11.87 7.73 -11.10
CA VAL A 102 13.12 8.32 -11.61
C VAL A 102 13.25 7.90 -13.06
N VAL A 103 13.35 8.85 -13.97
CA VAL A 103 13.43 8.58 -15.41
C VAL A 103 14.68 9.26 -15.98
N ASN A 104 15.59 8.48 -16.51
CA ASN A 104 16.87 8.98 -17.05
C ASN A 104 17.68 9.83 -16.05
N GLY A 105 17.63 9.46 -14.77
CA GLY A 105 18.27 10.19 -13.68
C GLY A 105 17.54 11.45 -13.24
N GLU A 106 16.40 11.79 -13.80
CA GLU A 106 15.61 12.97 -13.45
C GLU A 106 14.41 12.58 -12.56
N ILE A 107 14.09 13.48 -11.63
CA ILE A 107 12.99 13.34 -10.66
C ILE A 107 12.15 14.61 -10.74
N GLU A 108 10.85 14.47 -10.92
CA GLU A 108 9.89 15.56 -10.80
C GLU A 108 8.68 15.12 -9.99
N VAL A 109 8.34 15.87 -8.95
CA VAL A 109 7.15 15.64 -8.13
C VAL A 109 6.40 16.93 -7.93
N THR A 110 5.07 16.84 -8.02
CA THR A 110 4.17 17.94 -7.71
C THR A 110 3.14 17.46 -6.67
N PHE A 111 2.98 18.23 -5.61
CA PHE A 111 2.01 17.96 -4.55
C PHE A 111 1.48 19.25 -3.94
N MET A 112 0.34 19.18 -3.27
CA MET A 112 -0.19 20.29 -2.48
C MET A 112 0.30 20.20 -1.03
N VAL A 113 0.69 21.33 -0.47
CA VAL A 113 1.09 21.44 0.93
C VAL A 113 -0.16 21.45 1.82
N PRO A 114 -0.24 20.63 2.88
CA PRO A 114 -1.38 20.61 3.79
C PRO A 114 -1.65 21.95 4.46
N LYS A 115 -2.89 22.14 4.89
CA LYS A 115 -3.27 23.26 5.74
C LYS A 115 -2.62 23.20 7.13
N ASP A 116 -2.34 22.00 7.63
CA ASP A 116 -1.84 21.75 8.98
C ASP A 116 -0.31 21.82 9.06
N ILE A 117 0.29 22.95 8.67
CA ILE A 117 1.72 23.21 8.88
C ILE A 117 1.93 24.31 9.93
N ASN A 118 3.15 24.45 10.41
CA ASN A 118 3.50 25.61 11.20
C ASN A 118 3.69 26.83 10.28
N TYR A 119 2.84 27.85 10.42
CA TYR A 119 2.82 29.04 9.54
C TYR A 119 4.00 30.00 9.76
N LYS A 120 4.77 29.85 10.84
CA LYS A 120 5.99 30.66 11.04
C LYS A 120 7.04 30.26 10.01
N VAL A 121 7.59 31.21 9.28
CA VAL A 121 8.63 30.98 8.29
C VAL A 121 9.90 30.43 8.93
N GLY A 122 10.45 29.38 8.35
CA GLY A 122 11.70 28.75 8.78
C GLY A 122 12.11 27.62 7.84
N ASN A 123 13.34 27.11 8.01
CA ASN A 123 13.90 26.09 7.12
C ASN A 123 13.28 24.71 7.36
N GLY A 124 12.79 24.10 6.30
CA GLY A 124 12.38 22.70 6.25
C GLY A 124 13.54 21.77 5.90
N ARG A 125 13.19 20.49 5.71
CA ARG A 125 14.13 19.47 5.23
C ARG A 125 13.47 18.59 4.21
N LEU A 126 14.09 18.44 3.06
CA LEU A 126 13.73 17.50 2.00
C LEU A 126 14.75 16.37 2.01
N THR A 127 14.28 15.12 1.96
CA THR A 127 15.14 13.94 1.86
C THR A 127 14.71 13.06 0.71
N TYR A 128 15.68 12.38 0.10
CA TYR A 128 15.48 11.44 -0.98
C TYR A 128 16.12 10.09 -0.63
N PHE A 129 15.45 9.02 -0.97
CA PHE A 129 16.04 7.70 -1.12
C PHE A 129 15.64 7.18 -2.49
N ILE A 130 16.60 6.69 -3.26
CA ILE A 130 16.37 6.15 -4.61
C ILE A 130 16.84 4.71 -4.70
N ILE A 131 16.12 3.93 -5.51
CA ILE A 131 16.48 2.56 -5.89
C ILE A 131 16.17 2.35 -7.36
N ASN A 132 17.08 1.68 -8.10
CA ASN A 132 16.84 1.38 -9.51
C ASN A 132 15.89 0.18 -9.67
N ASP A 133 15.33 0.03 -10.89
CA ASP A 133 14.33 -1.02 -11.18
C ASP A 133 14.85 -2.44 -10.96
N GLU A 134 16.16 -2.67 -11.10
CA GLU A 134 16.79 -3.96 -10.83
C GLU A 134 17.15 -4.21 -9.35
N GLU A 135 16.90 -3.22 -8.47
CA GLU A 135 17.26 -3.25 -7.05
C GLU A 135 18.77 -3.49 -6.78
N THR A 136 19.62 -3.11 -7.72
CA THR A 136 21.07 -3.31 -7.65
C THR A 136 21.83 -2.06 -7.25
N GLU A 137 21.26 -0.87 -7.49
CA GLU A 137 21.83 0.42 -7.13
C GLU A 137 20.82 1.23 -6.30
N ASN A 138 21.32 1.92 -5.29
CA ASN A 138 20.55 2.88 -4.53
C ASN A 138 21.31 4.19 -4.34
N GLY A 139 20.63 5.21 -3.80
CA GLY A 139 21.21 6.50 -3.54
C GLY A 139 20.40 7.31 -2.53
N HIS A 140 20.91 8.44 -2.13
CA HIS A 140 20.25 9.34 -1.20
C HIS A 140 20.57 10.80 -1.49
N GLY A 141 19.79 11.70 -0.94
CA GLY A 141 20.05 13.14 -1.01
C GLY A 141 19.26 13.89 0.06
N TYR A 142 19.60 15.14 0.27
CA TYR A 142 18.81 16.05 1.11
C TYR A 142 19.02 17.51 0.69
N CYS A 143 18.01 18.34 1.00
CA CYS A 143 18.08 19.79 0.85
C CYS A 143 17.46 20.46 2.08
N GLN A 144 18.06 21.57 2.55
CA GLN A 144 17.61 22.37 3.70
C GLN A 144 17.71 23.87 3.46
N SER A 145 18.02 24.28 2.25
CA SER A 145 18.28 25.69 1.91
C SER A 145 17.01 26.50 1.58
N PHE A 146 15.83 25.85 1.61
CA PHE A 146 14.52 26.50 1.37
C PHE A 146 13.80 26.82 2.66
N THR A 147 12.73 27.63 2.56
CA THR A 147 11.87 28.00 3.69
C THR A 147 10.48 27.42 3.53
N ILE A 148 9.81 27.17 4.66
CA ILE A 148 8.41 26.76 4.75
C ILE A 148 7.67 27.70 5.69
N GLY A 149 6.46 28.12 5.34
CA GLY A 149 5.60 28.96 6.18
C GLY A 149 4.62 29.78 5.37
N GLU A 150 3.76 30.50 6.07
CA GLU A 150 2.68 31.30 5.49
C GLU A 150 1.65 30.45 4.73
N THR A 151 0.67 31.10 4.12
CA THR A 151 -0.38 30.49 3.31
C THR A 151 -0.34 31.07 1.92
N ASP A 152 -0.49 30.23 0.91
CA ASP A 152 -0.63 30.69 -0.47
C ASP A 152 -1.87 31.58 -0.60
N PRO A 153 -1.73 32.85 -1.00
CA PRO A 153 -2.86 33.77 -1.12
C PRO A 153 -3.83 33.38 -2.24
N ASP A 154 -3.35 32.61 -3.21
CA ASP A 154 -4.15 32.13 -4.36
C ASP A 154 -4.60 30.67 -4.16
N ALA A 155 -4.50 30.15 -2.93
CA ALA A 155 -4.88 28.79 -2.61
C ALA A 155 -6.31 28.46 -3.05
N PRO A 156 -6.54 27.37 -3.76
CA PRO A 156 -7.89 26.94 -4.12
C PRO A 156 -8.70 26.54 -2.87
N ILE A 157 -10.00 26.75 -2.88
CA ILE A 157 -10.90 26.38 -1.78
C ILE A 157 -11.85 25.30 -2.27
N SER A 158 -11.89 24.16 -1.56
CA SER A 158 -12.90 23.11 -1.72
C SER A 158 -13.96 23.19 -0.62
N ALA A 159 -15.15 22.75 -0.93
CA ALA A 159 -16.22 22.49 0.04
C ALA A 159 -16.45 20.98 0.25
N GLU A 160 -15.78 20.13 -0.52
CA GLU A 160 -15.98 18.68 -0.54
C GLU A 160 -14.74 17.96 0.04
N GLY A 161 -14.99 16.90 0.80
CA GLY A 161 -13.94 16.02 1.30
C GLY A 161 -13.63 14.89 0.31
N PRO A 162 -12.68 14.01 0.65
CA PRO A 162 -12.23 12.95 -0.23
C PRO A 162 -13.37 12.03 -0.68
N VAL A 163 -13.36 11.63 -1.94
CA VAL A 163 -14.17 10.49 -2.39
C VAL A 163 -13.56 9.22 -1.81
N SER A 164 -14.38 8.42 -1.13
CA SER A 164 -13.94 7.20 -0.46
C SER A 164 -14.76 6.00 -0.89
N LYS A 165 -14.09 4.93 -1.32
CA LYS A 165 -14.68 3.61 -1.55
C LYS A 165 -14.08 2.63 -0.56
N ALA A 166 -14.81 2.35 0.52
CA ALA A 166 -14.41 1.42 1.58
C ALA A 166 -15.09 0.05 1.42
N TYR A 167 -14.36 -1.02 1.76
CA TYR A 167 -14.87 -2.40 1.72
C TYR A 167 -14.02 -3.32 2.60
N ILE A 168 -14.51 -4.55 2.80
CA ILE A 168 -13.81 -5.61 3.51
C ILE A 168 -13.44 -6.71 2.52
N ASN A 169 -12.22 -7.20 2.60
CA ASN A 169 -11.60 -8.25 1.81
C ASN A 169 -11.57 -7.96 0.31
N THR A 170 -12.71 -7.65 -0.32
CA THR A 170 -12.83 -7.49 -1.77
C THR A 170 -13.69 -6.29 -2.18
N PRO A 171 -13.43 -5.69 -3.36
CA PRO A 171 -14.24 -4.59 -3.90
C PRO A 171 -15.73 -4.93 -4.13
N ASN A 172 -16.07 -6.24 -4.14
CA ASN A 172 -17.45 -6.75 -4.30
C ASN A 172 -18.18 -6.91 -2.97
N PHE A 173 -17.57 -6.52 -1.86
CA PHE A 173 -18.18 -6.55 -0.54
C PHE A 173 -19.52 -5.82 -0.50
N VAL A 174 -20.49 -6.42 0.17
CA VAL A 174 -21.83 -5.86 0.40
C VAL A 174 -22.09 -5.77 1.91
N ASN A 175 -22.64 -4.64 2.36
CA ASN A 175 -23.00 -4.46 3.76
C ASN A 175 -23.89 -5.61 4.28
N GLY A 176 -23.52 -6.17 5.44
CA GLY A 176 -24.16 -7.33 6.04
C GLY A 176 -23.59 -8.68 5.57
N GLN A 177 -22.59 -8.68 4.71
CA GLN A 177 -21.92 -9.91 4.25
C GLN A 177 -21.26 -10.65 5.41
N VAL A 178 -21.25 -11.98 5.31
CA VAL A 178 -20.47 -12.85 6.21
C VAL A 178 -19.02 -12.86 5.72
N VAL A 179 -18.10 -12.63 6.65
CA VAL A 179 -16.65 -12.69 6.43
C VAL A 179 -16.02 -13.63 7.46
N ASP A 180 -14.76 -13.98 7.27
CA ASP A 180 -13.97 -14.74 8.23
C ASP A 180 -13.59 -13.92 9.47
N ASN A 181 -12.79 -14.54 10.36
CA ASN A 181 -12.41 -13.93 11.62
C ASN A 181 -11.14 -13.07 11.56
N THR A 182 -10.52 -12.92 10.38
CA THR A 182 -9.34 -12.09 10.11
C THR A 182 -9.57 -11.12 8.93
N PRO A 183 -10.65 -10.33 8.95
CA PRO A 183 -11.01 -9.51 7.80
C PRO A 183 -9.99 -8.39 7.58
N ILE A 184 -9.80 -8.04 6.30
CA ILE A 184 -8.92 -6.94 5.88
C ILE A 184 -9.79 -5.77 5.42
N PHE A 185 -9.56 -4.62 6.02
CA PHE A 185 -10.20 -3.37 5.61
C PHE A 185 -9.40 -2.70 4.50
N TYR A 186 -10.11 -2.20 3.49
CA TYR A 186 -9.59 -1.38 2.40
C TYR A 186 -10.40 -0.11 2.24
N ALA A 187 -9.72 1.01 1.92
CA ALA A 187 -10.36 2.22 1.44
C ALA A 187 -9.53 2.84 0.32
N HIS A 188 -10.12 2.96 -0.88
CA HIS A 188 -9.56 3.77 -1.95
C HIS A 188 -10.02 5.20 -1.76
N LEU A 189 -9.07 6.12 -1.70
CA LEU A 189 -9.30 7.54 -1.49
C LEU A 189 -8.85 8.32 -2.72
N TRP A 190 -9.59 9.36 -3.03
CA TRP A 190 -9.23 10.36 -4.03
C TRP A 190 -9.75 11.73 -3.62
N ASP A 191 -8.91 12.76 -3.77
CA ASP A 191 -9.30 14.15 -3.53
C ASP A 191 -8.57 15.04 -4.54
N GLU A 192 -9.27 16.07 -5.05
CA GLU A 192 -8.70 16.99 -6.04
C GLU A 192 -7.44 17.69 -5.53
N PHE A 193 -7.37 17.97 -4.24
CA PHE A 193 -6.27 18.67 -3.59
C PHE A 193 -5.32 17.74 -2.82
N GLY A 194 -5.67 16.47 -2.66
CA GLY A 194 -4.87 15.43 -2.03
C GLY A 194 -5.39 14.99 -0.65
N ILE A 195 -4.89 13.84 -0.23
CA ILE A 195 -5.28 13.17 1.01
C ILE A 195 -4.35 13.61 2.16
N ASN A 196 -4.94 14.02 3.28
CA ASN A 196 -4.19 14.34 4.49
C ASN A 196 -3.78 13.04 5.20
N THR A 197 -2.50 12.71 5.12
CA THR A 197 -1.88 11.54 5.79
C THR A 197 -1.04 11.95 6.99
N ILE A 198 -1.01 13.24 7.32
CA ILE A 198 -0.14 13.82 8.33
C ILE A 198 -0.87 13.86 9.67
N GLY A 199 -0.40 13.06 10.63
CA GLY A 199 -0.96 13.00 11.98
C GLY A 199 -0.60 14.18 12.91
N THR A 200 -0.09 15.29 12.39
CA THR A 200 0.31 16.46 13.22
C THR A 200 -0.84 17.39 13.56
N GLY A 201 -1.91 17.39 12.75
CA GLY A 201 -3.13 18.14 13.04
C GLY A 201 -4.01 17.41 14.06
N ILE A 202 -4.35 18.06 15.18
CA ILE A 202 -5.22 17.45 16.18
C ILE A 202 -6.54 17.04 15.58
N GLY A 203 -6.78 15.72 15.50
CA GLY A 203 -8.06 15.16 15.05
C GLY A 203 -8.22 14.96 13.55
N HIS A 204 -7.17 15.20 12.74
CA HIS A 204 -7.20 14.98 11.28
C HIS A 204 -6.58 13.65 10.85
N ASP A 205 -6.42 12.71 11.77
CA ASP A 205 -5.99 11.36 11.45
C ASP A 205 -6.98 10.60 10.58
N ILE A 206 -6.45 9.72 9.73
CA ILE A 206 -7.22 8.65 9.10
C ILE A 206 -7.53 7.64 10.20
N ILE A 207 -8.80 7.45 10.51
CA ILE A 207 -9.23 6.57 11.61
C ILE A 207 -10.18 5.49 11.16
N LEU A 208 -10.06 4.34 11.82
CA LEU A 208 -11.01 3.24 11.75
C LEU A 208 -11.48 2.92 13.17
N LYS A 209 -12.80 2.83 13.40
CA LYS A 209 -13.39 2.43 14.69
C LYS A 209 -14.22 1.18 14.52
N LEU A 210 -13.98 0.21 15.37
CA LEU A 210 -14.80 -1.01 15.43
C LEU A 210 -15.92 -0.82 16.45
N ASN A 211 -17.16 -1.14 16.07
CA ASN A 211 -18.37 -1.03 16.89
C ASN A 211 -18.57 0.33 17.56
N ASN A 212 -18.04 1.38 16.95
CA ASN A 212 -18.04 2.74 17.50
C ASN A 212 -17.41 2.87 18.91
N ASP A 213 -16.59 1.87 19.32
CA ASP A 213 -15.91 1.84 20.60
C ASP A 213 -14.64 2.72 20.56
N PRO A 214 -14.53 3.75 21.42
CA PRO A 214 -13.32 4.59 21.48
C PRO A 214 -12.03 3.80 21.77
N ASN A 215 -12.12 2.68 22.52
CA ASN A 215 -10.95 1.84 22.83
C ASN A 215 -10.52 0.95 21.64
N GLN A 216 -11.35 0.83 20.62
CA GLN A 216 -11.07 0.11 19.38
C GLN A 216 -10.97 1.08 18.21
N THR A 217 -10.22 2.16 18.42
CA THR A 217 -9.90 3.16 17.41
C THR A 217 -8.47 2.94 16.92
N TYR A 218 -8.32 2.77 15.62
CA TYR A 218 -7.05 2.55 14.94
C TYR A 218 -6.71 3.79 14.12
N ILE A 219 -5.49 4.29 14.26
CA ILE A 219 -4.93 5.37 13.43
C ILE A 219 -4.28 4.70 12.22
N LEU A 220 -4.70 5.09 11.03
CA LEU A 220 -4.33 4.43 9.77
C LEU A 220 -3.46 5.29 8.85
N ASN A 221 -2.86 6.37 9.33
CA ASN A 221 -1.98 7.22 8.53
C ASN A 221 -0.82 6.42 7.92
N ASP A 222 -0.16 5.57 8.74
CA ASP A 222 0.95 4.71 8.31
C ASP A 222 0.50 3.50 7.44
N HIS A 223 -0.80 3.30 7.32
CA HIS A 223 -1.41 2.25 6.49
C HIS A 223 -1.95 2.78 5.15
N TYR A 224 -1.75 4.06 4.88
CA TYR A 224 -2.07 4.68 3.60
C TYR A 224 -0.86 4.59 2.67
N THR A 225 -1.09 4.14 1.45
CA THR A 225 -0.10 4.15 0.37
C THR A 225 -0.64 5.01 -0.76
N ALA A 226 0.07 6.09 -1.07
CA ALA A 226 -0.27 6.93 -2.22
C ALA A 226 -0.05 6.16 -3.53
N SER A 227 -0.81 6.48 -4.55
CA SER A 227 -0.54 6.01 -5.91
C SER A 227 0.78 6.62 -6.39
N MET A 228 1.61 5.83 -7.09
CA MET A 228 2.92 6.28 -7.54
C MET A 228 2.81 7.57 -8.37
N GLY A 229 3.54 8.61 -7.94
CA GLY A 229 3.54 9.91 -8.60
C GLY A 229 2.22 10.70 -8.48
N ASP A 230 1.25 10.24 -7.69
CA ASP A 230 -0.04 10.90 -7.53
C ASP A 230 -0.40 11.10 -6.05
N TYR A 231 -0.31 12.33 -5.57
CA TYR A 231 -0.68 12.70 -4.19
C TYR A 231 -2.20 12.81 -3.97
N LYS A 232 -2.99 12.77 -5.05
CA LYS A 232 -4.45 12.92 -5.02
C LYS A 232 -5.17 11.63 -4.70
N SER A 233 -4.52 10.49 -4.94
CA SER A 233 -5.13 9.18 -4.75
C SER A 233 -4.22 8.22 -3.97
N GLY A 234 -4.86 7.24 -3.34
CA GLY A 234 -4.16 6.17 -2.66
C GLY A 234 -5.10 5.19 -1.98
N THR A 235 -4.51 4.23 -1.30
CA THR A 235 -5.24 3.12 -0.67
C THR A 235 -4.82 2.97 0.78
N VAL A 236 -5.80 2.89 1.67
CA VAL A 236 -5.62 2.40 3.03
C VAL A 236 -5.86 0.90 3.02
N LYS A 237 -4.93 0.13 3.61
CA LYS A 237 -5.06 -1.30 3.86
C LYS A 237 -4.77 -1.59 5.33
N TYR A 238 -5.69 -2.26 6.01
CA TYR A 238 -5.52 -2.58 7.42
C TYR A 238 -6.05 -3.97 7.76
N ASN A 239 -5.17 -4.83 8.27
CA ASN A 239 -5.56 -6.15 8.76
C ASN A 239 -6.18 -5.98 10.15
N LEU A 240 -7.50 -6.19 10.26
CA LEU A 240 -8.18 -6.15 11.54
C LEU A 240 -7.63 -7.24 12.48
N PRO A 241 -7.64 -7.01 13.80
CA PRO A 241 -7.31 -8.08 14.75
C PRO A 241 -8.29 -9.24 14.60
N LYS A 242 -7.88 -10.44 15.01
CA LYS A 242 -8.77 -11.61 15.01
C LYS A 242 -10.02 -11.33 15.81
N LEU A 243 -11.19 -11.43 15.16
CA LEU A 243 -12.50 -11.14 15.72
C LEU A 243 -13.22 -12.44 16.12
N SER A 244 -14.07 -12.37 17.15
CA SER A 244 -14.98 -13.45 17.50
C SER A 244 -16.20 -13.45 16.60
N ASP A 245 -16.90 -14.59 16.51
CA ASP A 245 -18.17 -14.66 15.77
C ASP A 245 -19.17 -13.65 16.31
N GLY A 246 -19.82 -12.90 15.43
CA GLY A 246 -20.77 -11.84 15.79
C GLY A 246 -21.00 -10.81 14.70
N GLU A 247 -21.85 -9.85 15.01
CA GLU A 247 -22.12 -8.69 14.14
C GLU A 247 -21.19 -7.53 14.50
N TYR A 248 -20.66 -6.87 13.49
CA TYR A 248 -19.71 -5.77 13.63
C TYR A 248 -20.08 -4.60 12.72
N SER A 249 -19.73 -3.40 13.21
CA SER A 249 -19.76 -2.18 12.42
C SER A 249 -18.37 -1.54 12.39
N LEU A 250 -17.99 -0.97 11.25
CA LEU A 250 -16.79 -0.16 11.10
C LEU A 250 -17.19 1.26 10.73
N PHE A 251 -16.65 2.23 11.44
CA PHE A 251 -16.67 3.64 11.07
C PHE A 251 -15.27 4.03 10.58
N PHE A 252 -15.18 4.51 9.36
CA PHE A 252 -13.96 5.02 8.75
C PHE A 252 -14.07 6.52 8.50
N ARG A 253 -12.99 7.27 8.71
CA ARG A 253 -12.90 8.69 8.38
C ARG A 253 -11.53 9.03 7.81
N ALA A 254 -11.52 9.79 6.72
CA ALA A 254 -10.33 10.37 6.10
C ALA A 254 -10.53 11.87 5.84
N TRP A 255 -9.44 12.59 5.64
CA TRP A 255 -9.41 14.04 5.47
C TRP A 255 -8.68 14.44 4.18
N SER A 256 -9.13 15.53 3.56
CA SER A 256 -8.36 16.20 2.51
C SER A 256 -7.26 17.08 3.12
N LEU A 257 -6.31 17.53 2.30
CA LEU A 257 -5.29 18.49 2.71
C LEU A 257 -5.87 19.85 3.13
N GLN A 258 -7.15 20.12 2.82
CA GLN A 258 -7.90 21.32 3.24
C GLN A 258 -8.70 21.12 4.54
N ASN A 259 -8.53 19.98 5.24
CA ASN A 259 -9.22 19.64 6.48
C ASN A 259 -10.73 19.43 6.32
N ILE A 260 -11.17 18.90 5.19
CA ILE A 260 -12.54 18.47 4.99
C ILE A 260 -12.58 16.94 5.04
N SER A 261 -13.50 16.38 5.83
CA SER A 261 -13.55 14.93 6.02
C SER A 261 -14.63 14.25 5.20
N THR A 262 -14.37 12.98 4.91
CA THR A 262 -15.40 12.02 4.47
C THR A 262 -15.47 10.85 5.45
N THR A 263 -16.64 10.22 5.51
CA THR A 263 -16.88 9.05 6.39
C THR A 263 -17.54 7.92 5.63
N ASN A 264 -17.23 6.68 6.03
CA ASN A 264 -17.91 5.48 5.57
C ASN A 264 -18.32 4.63 6.78
N GLU A 265 -19.46 3.98 6.68
CA GLU A 265 -19.93 2.98 7.64
C GLU A 265 -20.13 1.65 6.92
N LEU A 266 -19.53 0.59 7.46
CA LEU A 266 -19.65 -0.77 6.97
C LEU A 266 -20.18 -1.67 8.08
N ASN A 267 -21.10 -2.57 7.72
CA ASN A 267 -21.61 -3.61 8.62
C ASN A 267 -21.28 -4.98 8.04
N PHE A 268 -20.90 -5.92 8.90
CA PHE A 268 -20.56 -7.29 8.49
C PHE A 268 -20.78 -8.28 9.62
N ILE A 269 -20.82 -9.56 9.28
CA ILE A 269 -21.01 -10.65 10.23
C ILE A 269 -19.74 -11.52 10.19
N VAL A 270 -19.07 -11.69 11.32
CA VAL A 270 -17.93 -12.60 11.43
C VAL A 270 -18.42 -14.00 11.75
N LYS A 271 -17.91 -14.97 10.98
CA LYS A 271 -18.02 -16.40 11.29
C LYS A 271 -16.67 -17.06 11.01
N SER A 272 -16.07 -17.65 12.05
CA SER A 272 -14.77 -18.31 11.96
C SER A 272 -14.73 -19.45 10.94
N GLU A 273 -15.85 -20.14 10.74
CA GLU A 273 -16.00 -21.23 9.76
C GLU A 273 -16.66 -20.76 8.45
N ALA A 274 -16.61 -19.45 8.13
CA ALA A 274 -17.18 -18.96 6.88
C ALA A 274 -16.44 -19.56 5.66
N PRO A 275 -17.14 -20.18 4.69
CA PRO A 275 -16.51 -20.65 3.47
C PRO A 275 -16.01 -19.46 2.63
N ALA A 276 -14.91 -19.65 1.91
CA ALA A 276 -14.45 -18.66 0.94
C ALA A 276 -15.45 -18.48 -0.18
N VAL A 277 -15.67 -17.26 -0.64
CA VAL A 277 -16.51 -16.95 -1.80
C VAL A 277 -15.65 -16.94 -3.07
N ILE A 278 -16.00 -17.76 -4.06
CA ILE A 278 -15.38 -17.71 -5.37
C ILE A 278 -16.03 -16.58 -6.17
N GLU A 279 -15.29 -15.51 -6.42
CA GLU A 279 -15.74 -14.35 -7.19
C GLU A 279 -15.70 -14.61 -8.71
N GLU A 280 -14.65 -15.29 -9.15
CA GLU A 280 -14.46 -15.63 -10.56
C GLU A 280 -13.77 -16.98 -10.70
N PHE A 281 -14.28 -17.81 -11.62
CA PHE A 281 -13.60 -19.01 -12.06
C PHE A 281 -13.62 -19.05 -13.60
N THR A 282 -12.47 -18.92 -14.21
CA THR A 282 -12.30 -18.88 -15.65
C THR A 282 -11.41 -20.03 -16.11
N VAL A 283 -11.84 -20.69 -17.22
CA VAL A 283 -11.13 -21.82 -17.81
C VAL A 283 -10.96 -21.55 -19.31
N TYR A 284 -9.71 -21.56 -19.77
CA TYR A 284 -9.39 -21.19 -21.15
C TYR A 284 -8.11 -21.86 -21.67
N PRO A 285 -7.96 -22.04 -23.01
CA PRO A 285 -8.96 -21.85 -24.04
C PRO A 285 -10.08 -22.89 -23.97
N THR A 286 -11.23 -22.58 -24.54
CA THR A 286 -12.31 -23.52 -24.73
C THR A 286 -12.94 -23.29 -26.12
N PRO A 287 -12.77 -24.20 -27.12
CA PRO A 287 -12.15 -25.54 -27.03
C PRO A 287 -10.65 -25.50 -26.72
N ALA A 288 -10.19 -26.45 -25.91
CA ALA A 288 -8.79 -26.67 -25.59
C ALA A 288 -8.20 -27.79 -26.50
N THR A 289 -7.02 -27.56 -27.06
CA THR A 289 -6.33 -28.49 -27.96
C THR A 289 -5.03 -29.04 -27.42
N GLU A 290 -4.28 -28.23 -26.66
CA GLU A 290 -2.95 -28.55 -26.15
C GLU A 290 -2.86 -28.43 -24.64
N TYR A 291 -3.63 -27.49 -24.05
CA TYR A 291 -3.62 -27.20 -22.61
C TYR A 291 -4.91 -26.53 -22.17
N VAL A 292 -5.11 -26.49 -20.87
CA VAL A 292 -6.18 -25.73 -20.20
C VAL A 292 -5.53 -24.89 -19.06
N ASN A 293 -5.80 -23.60 -19.04
CA ASN A 293 -5.51 -22.74 -17.90
C ASN A 293 -6.75 -22.57 -17.04
N PHE A 294 -6.54 -22.57 -15.75
CA PHE A 294 -7.54 -22.29 -14.73
C PHE A 294 -7.15 -20.98 -14.04
N TYR A 295 -8.10 -20.06 -13.96
CA TYR A 295 -7.96 -18.82 -13.20
C TYR A 295 -9.06 -18.78 -12.14
N LEU A 296 -8.66 -18.49 -10.92
CA LEU A 296 -9.54 -18.40 -9.75
C LEU A 296 -9.32 -17.07 -9.03
N LYS A 297 -10.42 -16.37 -8.70
CA LYS A 297 -10.43 -15.23 -7.82
C LYS A 297 -11.40 -15.50 -6.68
N TYR A 298 -11.01 -15.16 -5.45
CA TYR A 298 -11.76 -15.48 -4.23
C TYR A 298 -11.67 -14.33 -3.21
N ASP A 299 -12.40 -14.40 -2.11
CA ASP A 299 -12.56 -13.31 -1.12
C ASP A 299 -11.67 -13.46 0.14
N ARG A 300 -10.56 -14.22 0.05
CA ARG A 300 -9.62 -14.48 1.15
C ARG A 300 -8.20 -14.01 0.79
N PRO A 301 -7.96 -12.69 0.69
CA PRO A 301 -6.61 -12.19 0.49
C PRO A 301 -5.73 -12.50 1.71
N GLU A 302 -4.50 -12.90 1.44
CA GLU A 302 -3.48 -13.25 2.45
C GLU A 302 -3.75 -14.51 3.29
N ASP A 303 -4.91 -15.18 3.16
CA ASP A 303 -5.15 -16.46 3.83
C ASP A 303 -4.38 -17.59 3.15
N ILE A 304 -3.96 -18.57 3.97
CA ILE A 304 -3.47 -19.85 3.47
C ILE A 304 -4.68 -20.73 3.21
N ILE A 305 -4.84 -21.16 1.97
CA ILE A 305 -5.96 -21.99 1.51
C ILE A 305 -5.47 -23.17 0.70
N ASP A 306 -6.19 -24.27 0.76
CA ASP A 306 -6.03 -25.40 -0.13
C ASP A 306 -6.90 -25.20 -1.39
N ILE A 307 -6.28 -25.15 -2.57
CA ILE A 307 -6.96 -25.05 -3.85
C ILE A 307 -6.82 -26.36 -4.60
N GLU A 308 -7.95 -26.96 -4.99
CA GLU A 308 -8.00 -28.10 -5.87
C GLU A 308 -8.69 -27.73 -7.19
N PHE A 309 -8.02 -27.94 -8.30
CA PHE A 309 -8.64 -28.00 -9.62
C PHE A 309 -8.78 -29.44 -10.07
N SER A 310 -9.92 -29.77 -10.67
CA SER A 310 -10.14 -31.07 -11.28
C SER A 310 -10.95 -30.93 -12.56
N VAL A 311 -10.71 -31.87 -13.49
CA VAL A 311 -11.51 -32.03 -14.72
C VAL A 311 -12.11 -33.42 -14.69
N ILE A 312 -13.44 -33.49 -14.83
CA ILE A 312 -14.20 -34.71 -14.79
C ILE A 312 -14.99 -34.89 -16.13
N ASP A 313 -15.21 -36.14 -16.54
CA ASP A 313 -16.13 -36.43 -17.63
C ASP A 313 -17.58 -36.38 -17.16
N LEU A 314 -18.51 -36.54 -18.10
CA LEU A 314 -19.96 -36.53 -17.80
C LEU A 314 -20.42 -37.74 -16.97
N ALA A 315 -19.60 -38.79 -16.85
CA ALA A 315 -19.85 -39.95 -15.99
C ALA A 315 -19.28 -39.74 -14.55
N GLY A 316 -18.62 -38.61 -14.30
CA GLY A 316 -18.01 -38.27 -12.98
C GLY A 316 -16.59 -38.81 -12.79
N LYS A 317 -15.97 -39.42 -13.83
CA LYS A 317 -14.57 -39.87 -13.72
C LYS A 317 -13.63 -38.70 -13.83
N THR A 318 -12.72 -38.58 -12.85
CA THR A 318 -11.65 -37.58 -12.85
C THR A 318 -10.60 -37.94 -13.93
N LEU A 319 -10.32 -36.97 -14.78
CA LEU A 319 -9.31 -37.05 -15.84
C LEU A 319 -8.00 -36.39 -15.40
N TRP A 320 -8.11 -35.30 -14.65
CA TRP A 320 -6.99 -34.54 -14.17
C TRP A 320 -7.35 -33.88 -12.84
N ARG A 321 -6.32 -33.72 -11.96
CA ARG A 321 -6.43 -33.06 -10.67
C ARG A 321 -5.10 -32.39 -10.31
N SER A 322 -5.16 -31.19 -9.76
CA SER A 322 -4.07 -30.50 -9.13
C SER A 322 -4.53 -29.97 -7.79
N THR A 323 -3.74 -30.13 -6.75
CA THR A 323 -4.01 -29.61 -5.41
C THR A 323 -2.76 -28.91 -4.92
N GLU A 324 -2.93 -27.72 -4.36
CA GLU A 324 -1.86 -26.89 -3.84
C GLU A 324 -2.34 -26.05 -2.66
N GLU A 325 -1.50 -25.99 -1.60
CA GLU A 325 -1.65 -25.01 -0.54
C GLU A 325 -1.04 -23.69 -1.03
N PHE A 326 -1.81 -22.60 -0.96
CA PHE A 326 -1.44 -21.34 -1.59
C PHE A 326 -1.86 -20.13 -0.75
N GLN A 327 -1.04 -19.07 -0.80
CA GLN A 327 -1.31 -17.78 -0.20
C GLN A 327 -1.09 -16.69 -1.24
N SER A 328 -2.06 -15.80 -1.41
CA SER A 328 -1.97 -14.68 -2.37
C SER A 328 -2.44 -13.37 -1.76
N LYS A 329 -1.67 -12.30 -1.99
CA LYS A 329 -2.07 -10.94 -1.59
C LYS A 329 -3.32 -10.44 -2.32
N ASP A 330 -3.48 -10.87 -3.59
CA ASP A 330 -4.58 -10.43 -4.45
C ASP A 330 -5.74 -11.43 -4.49
N ALA A 331 -5.68 -12.48 -3.65
CA ALA A 331 -6.66 -13.56 -3.62
C ALA A 331 -6.95 -14.15 -5.01
N THR A 332 -5.89 -14.34 -5.80
CA THR A 332 -5.96 -14.93 -7.13
C THR A 332 -5.01 -16.12 -7.25
N TYR A 333 -5.42 -17.13 -7.99
CA TYR A 333 -4.59 -18.30 -8.27
C TYR A 333 -4.77 -18.77 -9.71
N THR A 334 -3.67 -19.21 -10.34
CA THR A 334 -3.66 -19.78 -11.69
C THR A 334 -2.99 -21.14 -11.69
N SER A 335 -3.53 -22.07 -12.44
CA SER A 335 -2.93 -23.38 -12.69
C SER A 335 -3.07 -23.76 -14.16
N ARG A 336 -2.23 -24.67 -14.64
CA ARG A 336 -2.26 -25.14 -16.02
C ARG A 336 -2.23 -26.66 -16.08
N TRP A 337 -3.14 -27.23 -16.85
CA TRP A 337 -3.09 -28.61 -17.28
C TRP A 337 -2.56 -28.69 -18.71
N ASP A 338 -1.34 -29.23 -18.89
CA ASP A 338 -0.72 -29.43 -20.19
C ASP A 338 -0.97 -30.88 -20.66
N PHE A 339 -1.51 -31.01 -21.86
CA PHE A 339 -1.88 -32.33 -22.43
C PHE A 339 -0.68 -33.19 -22.82
N ASN A 340 0.52 -32.60 -22.95
CA ASN A 340 1.75 -33.34 -23.13
C ASN A 340 2.15 -34.11 -21.86
N SER A 341 1.84 -33.57 -20.68
CA SER A 341 2.14 -34.21 -19.41
C SER A 341 1.09 -35.24 -18.97
N SER A 342 -0.17 -34.98 -19.31
CA SER A 342 -1.31 -35.85 -18.98
C SER A 342 -2.40 -35.68 -20.02
N ARG A 343 -2.44 -36.59 -20.99
CA ARG A 343 -3.35 -36.50 -22.16
C ARG A 343 -4.79 -36.81 -21.77
N PRO A 344 -5.78 -35.98 -22.21
CA PRO A 344 -7.20 -36.32 -22.06
C PRO A 344 -7.55 -37.60 -22.80
N THR A 345 -8.44 -38.42 -22.22
CA THR A 345 -8.83 -39.73 -22.76
C THR A 345 -9.83 -39.65 -23.94
N GLY A 346 -10.11 -38.45 -24.45
CA GLY A 346 -11.01 -38.26 -25.61
C GLY A 346 -11.38 -36.79 -25.79
N ASN A 347 -12.07 -36.54 -26.90
CA ASN A 347 -12.60 -35.23 -27.26
C ASN A 347 -14.06 -35.12 -26.83
N GLY A 348 -14.48 -33.90 -26.38
CA GLY A 348 -15.88 -33.70 -26.01
C GLY A 348 -16.08 -32.62 -24.94
N ILE A 349 -17.19 -32.77 -24.22
CA ILE A 349 -17.60 -31.89 -23.15
C ILE A 349 -17.15 -32.50 -21.82
N PHE A 350 -16.50 -31.67 -21.00
CA PHE A 350 -16.04 -31.99 -19.64
C PHE A 350 -16.48 -30.90 -18.65
N ILE A 351 -16.34 -31.21 -17.37
CA ILE A 351 -16.63 -30.26 -16.29
C ILE A 351 -15.31 -29.97 -15.58
N ALA A 352 -14.89 -28.73 -15.61
CA ALA A 352 -13.81 -28.19 -14.77
C ALA A 352 -14.39 -27.76 -13.41
N LYS A 353 -13.77 -28.17 -12.33
CA LYS A 353 -14.20 -27.87 -10.98
C LYS A 353 -13.05 -27.19 -10.21
N ALA A 354 -13.35 -26.13 -9.49
CA ALA A 354 -12.51 -25.53 -8.48
C ALA A 354 -13.08 -25.81 -7.09
N THR A 355 -12.22 -26.16 -6.16
CA THR A 355 -12.57 -26.34 -4.73
C THR A 355 -11.58 -25.54 -3.91
N ILE A 356 -12.09 -24.73 -3.00
CA ILE A 356 -11.29 -24.03 -1.97
C ILE A 356 -11.63 -24.65 -0.62
N THR A 357 -10.61 -24.99 0.15
CA THR A 357 -10.74 -25.37 1.56
C THR A 357 -9.96 -24.35 2.38
N THR A 358 -10.63 -23.69 3.33
CA THR A 358 -9.99 -22.75 4.25
C THR A 358 -9.19 -23.48 5.33
N SER A 359 -8.31 -22.79 6.05
CA SER A 359 -7.57 -23.35 7.19
C SER A 359 -8.47 -23.93 8.29
N GLU A 360 -9.69 -23.40 8.43
CA GLU A 360 -10.70 -23.88 9.37
C GLU A 360 -11.55 -25.03 8.81
N GLY A 361 -11.25 -25.50 7.61
CA GLY A 361 -11.89 -26.66 6.98
C GLY A 361 -13.20 -26.38 6.25
N ALA A 362 -13.59 -25.13 6.09
CA ALA A 362 -14.77 -24.76 5.31
C ALA A 362 -14.49 -24.93 3.80
N ILE A 363 -15.47 -25.49 3.07
CA ILE A 363 -15.27 -25.89 1.67
C ILE A 363 -16.23 -25.15 0.76
N THR A 364 -15.71 -24.60 -0.33
CA THR A 364 -16.48 -24.01 -1.43
C THR A 364 -16.17 -24.71 -2.74
N HIS A 365 -17.19 -24.91 -3.58
CA HIS A 365 -17.05 -25.51 -4.91
C HIS A 365 -17.63 -24.62 -5.97
N PHE A 366 -16.97 -24.60 -7.12
CA PHE A 366 -17.49 -24.00 -8.36
C PHE A 366 -17.18 -24.91 -9.54
N ALA A 367 -18.08 -24.98 -10.52
CA ALA A 367 -17.91 -25.83 -11.69
C ALA A 367 -18.27 -25.07 -12.97
N LYS A 368 -17.51 -25.34 -14.03
CA LYS A 368 -17.70 -24.75 -15.37
C LYS A 368 -17.55 -25.80 -16.46
N LYS A 369 -18.42 -25.75 -17.47
CA LYS A 369 -18.31 -26.58 -18.66
C LYS A 369 -17.10 -26.16 -19.50
N ILE A 370 -16.31 -27.13 -19.95
CA ILE A 370 -15.22 -26.94 -20.91
C ILE A 370 -15.37 -27.90 -22.11
N ILE A 371 -14.80 -27.54 -23.25
CA ILE A 371 -14.69 -28.37 -24.44
C ILE A 371 -13.22 -28.68 -24.64
N ILE A 372 -12.90 -29.97 -24.78
CA ILE A 372 -11.55 -30.43 -25.10
C ILE A 372 -11.61 -31.09 -26.50
N ASN A 373 -10.67 -30.70 -27.35
CA ASN A 373 -10.46 -31.24 -28.67
C ASN A 373 -8.97 -31.52 -28.87
N ALA A 374 -8.41 -32.37 -28.02
CA ALA A 374 -7.00 -32.74 -28.06
C ALA A 374 -6.69 -33.55 -29.34
N GLN A 375 -5.66 -33.13 -30.04
CA GLN A 375 -5.17 -33.80 -31.26
C GLN A 375 -4.16 -34.94 -30.96
#